data_b46ffa9b9e9e46bf101a5a635cf87eb1
#
_entry.id   b46ffa9b9e9e46bf101a5a635cf87eb1
#
_cell.length_a   1.000
_cell.length_b   1.000
_cell.length_c   1.000
_cell.angle_alpha   90.00
_cell.angle_beta   90.00
_cell.angle_gamma   90.00
#
_symmetry.space_group_name_H-M   'P 1'
#
loop_
_entity.id
_entity.type
_entity.pdbx_description
1 polymer ?
#
loop_
_entity_poly.entity_id
_entity_poly.type
_entity_poly.pdbx_seq_one_letter_code
_entity_poly.pdbx_strand_id
1 'polypeptide(L)'
;MSIFVLLLVPLGVLLWLWLLAAFERAHIADWGGRWVNRIDGFNRLFCHYFHRLSADCLPLPESGPALVVANHVSGLDPLLLIAASRRPLRFIIAAEQYHRFGFHWLFRAAGCIPVDRRGRPERAFREALKALAAGEVVALFPHGAIHLDSEPPRPLKRGVARLAQLADCPVYPVRLEGIKGEGQVVLAAFRRGTPRLTSHAPINCHQLSDGDCLRYISEYIEPHRH
;
A
#
# COMPACT_ATOMS: atom_id res chain seq x y z
N MET A 1 47.66 -0.77 -12.85
CA MET A 1 46.19 -0.96 -12.67
C MET A 1 45.97 -2.47 -12.65
N SER A 2 45.66 -3.03 -11.47
CA SER A 2 45.72 -4.48 -11.27
C SER A 2 44.66 -5.20 -12.11
N ILE A 3 44.99 -6.39 -12.66
CA ILE A 3 44.10 -7.31 -13.35
C ILE A 3 42.76 -7.53 -12.56
N PHE A 4 42.82 -7.45 -11.23
CA PHE A 4 41.64 -7.47 -10.36
C PHE A 4 40.60 -6.39 -10.67
N VAL A 5 40.99 -5.15 -10.95
CA VAL A 5 40.06 -4.06 -11.27
C VAL A 5 39.43 -4.29 -12.65
N LEU A 6 40.18 -4.82 -13.61
CA LEU A 6 39.70 -5.15 -14.95
C LEU A 6 38.63 -6.26 -14.95
N LEU A 7 38.63 -7.16 -13.97
CA LEU A 7 37.64 -8.23 -13.82
C LEU A 7 36.43 -7.84 -12.97
N LEU A 8 36.64 -6.98 -11.93
CA LEU A 8 35.55 -6.56 -11.03
C LEU A 8 34.53 -5.63 -11.70
N VAL A 9 34.98 -4.76 -12.63
CA VAL A 9 34.07 -3.84 -13.33
C VAL A 9 33.07 -4.58 -14.20
N PRO A 10 33.47 -5.49 -15.13
CA PRO A 10 32.52 -6.22 -15.95
C PRO A 10 31.61 -7.14 -15.11
N LEU A 11 32.12 -7.75 -14.05
CA LEU A 11 31.31 -8.57 -13.14
C LEU A 11 30.24 -7.74 -12.44
N GLY A 12 30.59 -6.54 -11.96
CA GLY A 12 29.64 -5.58 -11.38
C GLY A 12 28.55 -5.14 -12.36
N VAL A 13 28.94 -4.88 -13.62
CA VAL A 13 27.98 -4.54 -14.67
C VAL A 13 27.05 -5.70 -14.98
N LEU A 14 27.57 -6.93 -15.09
CA LEU A 14 26.77 -8.11 -15.33
C LEU A 14 25.78 -8.37 -14.19
N LEU A 15 26.23 -8.25 -12.94
CA LEU A 15 25.37 -8.35 -11.75
C LEU A 15 24.27 -7.29 -11.78
N TRP A 16 24.61 -6.04 -12.08
CA TRP A 16 23.66 -4.94 -12.19
C TRP A 16 22.59 -5.21 -13.27
N LEU A 17 23.01 -5.63 -14.45
CA LEU A 17 22.09 -5.98 -15.54
C LEU A 17 21.19 -7.16 -15.16
N TRP A 18 21.77 -8.16 -14.49
CA TRP A 18 21.00 -9.30 -13.99
C TRP A 18 19.94 -8.88 -12.96
N LEU A 19 20.29 -7.99 -12.00
CA LEU A 19 19.35 -7.44 -11.02
C LEU A 19 18.23 -6.65 -11.71
N LEU A 20 18.55 -5.79 -12.67
CA LEU A 20 17.54 -5.06 -13.41
C LEU A 20 16.59 -5.99 -14.18
N ALA A 21 17.12 -7.07 -14.76
CA ALA A 21 16.31 -8.08 -15.43
C ALA A 21 15.45 -8.90 -14.44
N ALA A 22 15.95 -9.15 -13.22
CA ALA A 22 15.18 -9.79 -12.16
C ALA A 22 14.00 -8.93 -11.71
N PHE A 23 14.23 -7.63 -11.50
CA PHE A 23 13.18 -6.69 -11.14
C PHE A 23 12.13 -6.54 -12.26
N GLU A 24 12.58 -6.49 -13.52
CA GLU A 24 11.69 -6.45 -14.69
C GLU A 24 10.79 -7.67 -14.78
N ARG A 25 11.29 -8.88 -14.42
CA ARG A 25 10.49 -10.11 -14.43
C ARG A 25 9.57 -10.25 -13.22
N ALA A 26 9.92 -9.61 -12.11
CA ALA A 26 9.18 -9.73 -10.85
C ALA A 26 8.02 -8.74 -10.71
N HIS A 27 7.97 -7.66 -11.52
CA HIS A 27 6.84 -6.75 -11.49
C HIS A 27 5.59 -7.41 -12.07
N ILE A 28 4.43 -7.06 -11.50
CA ILE A 28 3.12 -7.58 -11.91
C ILE A 28 2.20 -6.44 -12.31
N ALA A 29 2.17 -5.36 -11.52
CA ALA A 29 1.34 -4.21 -11.80
C ALA A 29 2.03 -3.24 -12.77
N ASP A 30 1.30 -2.75 -13.77
CA ASP A 30 1.82 -1.71 -14.64
C ASP A 30 1.55 -0.31 -14.06
N TRP A 31 2.61 0.33 -13.61
CA TRP A 31 2.60 1.69 -13.03
C TRP A 31 2.76 2.80 -14.08
N GLY A 32 2.72 2.46 -15.38
CA GLY A 32 2.85 3.41 -16.48
C GLY A 32 4.29 3.86 -16.78
N GLY A 33 5.30 3.21 -16.19
CA GLY A 33 6.68 3.56 -16.44
C GLY A 33 7.68 2.48 -16.09
N ARG A 34 8.63 2.20 -16.99
CA ARG A 34 9.62 1.12 -16.85
C ARG A 34 10.39 1.15 -15.53
N TRP A 35 10.78 2.33 -15.06
CA TRP A 35 11.50 2.46 -13.79
C TRP A 35 10.62 2.19 -12.58
N VAL A 36 9.37 2.64 -12.61
CA VAL A 36 8.42 2.40 -11.52
C VAL A 36 8.05 0.92 -11.48
N ASN A 37 7.89 0.28 -12.63
CA ASN A 37 7.66 -1.17 -12.74
C ASN A 37 8.83 -1.98 -12.17
N ARG A 38 10.08 -1.55 -12.40
CA ARG A 38 11.26 -2.18 -11.77
C ARG A 38 11.30 -1.99 -10.25
N ILE A 39 10.85 -0.84 -9.75
CA ILE A 39 10.71 -0.60 -8.31
C ILE A 39 9.62 -1.50 -7.73
N ASP A 40 8.50 -1.71 -8.43
CA ASP A 40 7.50 -2.71 -8.04
C ASP A 40 8.10 -4.11 -7.96
N GLY A 41 8.86 -4.52 -8.98
CA GLY A 41 9.53 -5.82 -8.97
C GLY A 41 10.54 -5.97 -7.83
N PHE A 42 11.35 -4.96 -7.56
CA PHE A 42 12.21 -4.93 -6.38
C PHE A 42 11.41 -5.07 -5.08
N ASN A 43 10.34 -4.28 -4.93
CA ASN A 43 9.48 -4.32 -3.75
C ASN A 43 8.88 -5.71 -3.52
N ARG A 44 8.41 -6.37 -4.58
CA ARG A 44 7.87 -7.75 -4.48
C ARG A 44 8.92 -8.74 -4.01
N LEU A 45 10.11 -8.74 -4.63
CA LEU A 45 11.21 -9.60 -4.20
C LEU A 45 11.61 -9.29 -2.75
N PHE A 46 11.69 -8.03 -2.38
CA PHE A 46 12.00 -7.60 -1.02
C PHE A 46 10.96 -8.09 0.00
N CYS A 47 9.68 -7.90 -0.27
CA CYS A 47 8.62 -8.37 0.62
C CYS A 47 8.59 -9.90 0.73
N HIS A 48 8.72 -10.63 -0.37
CA HIS A 48 8.65 -12.08 -0.35
C HIS A 48 9.92 -12.74 0.22
N TYR A 49 11.11 -12.30 -0.17
CA TYR A 49 12.35 -12.98 0.24
C TYR A 49 12.93 -12.42 1.54
N PHE A 50 12.98 -11.10 1.73
CA PHE A 50 13.51 -10.52 2.94
C PHE A 50 12.50 -10.58 4.09
N HIS A 51 11.27 -10.11 3.86
CA HIS A 51 10.23 -10.12 4.88
C HIS A 51 9.47 -11.43 4.99
N ARG A 52 9.61 -12.36 4.02
CA ARG A 52 8.86 -13.63 3.99
C ARG A 52 7.34 -13.39 4.04
N LEU A 53 6.88 -12.43 3.26
CA LEU A 53 5.47 -12.12 3.17
C LEU A 53 4.67 -13.36 2.79
N SER A 54 3.73 -13.73 3.65
CA SER A 54 2.68 -14.70 3.37
C SER A 54 1.41 -13.93 3.01
N ALA A 55 1.04 -13.94 1.75
CA ALA A 55 -0.12 -13.23 1.25
C ALA A 55 -0.71 -13.95 0.05
N ASP A 56 -2.02 -14.06 0.03
CA ASP A 56 -2.76 -14.29 -1.20
C ASP A 56 -2.82 -12.99 -1.99
N CYS A 57 -2.98 -13.10 -3.32
CA CYS A 57 -3.20 -11.92 -4.13
C CYS A 57 -4.50 -11.24 -3.72
N LEU A 58 -4.49 -9.92 -3.61
CA LEU A 58 -5.71 -9.15 -3.34
C LEU A 58 -6.77 -9.48 -4.40
N PRO A 59 -8.01 -9.84 -4.01
CA PRO A 59 -9.07 -10.27 -4.94
C PRO A 59 -9.71 -9.06 -5.65
N LEU A 60 -8.90 -8.15 -6.16
CA LEU A 60 -9.34 -6.97 -6.86
C LEU A 60 -9.87 -7.34 -8.25
N PRO A 61 -10.89 -6.64 -8.77
CA PRO A 61 -11.36 -6.84 -10.12
C PRO A 61 -10.27 -6.44 -11.13
N GLU A 62 -10.25 -7.06 -12.29
CA GLU A 62 -9.25 -6.75 -13.34
C GLU A 62 -9.32 -5.29 -13.80
N SER A 63 -10.50 -4.70 -13.76
CA SER A 63 -10.76 -3.30 -14.14
C SER A 63 -11.86 -2.70 -13.26
N GLY A 64 -12.03 -1.38 -13.36
CA GLY A 64 -13.03 -0.65 -12.58
C GLY A 64 -12.53 -0.21 -11.21
N PRO A 65 -13.31 0.63 -10.52
CA PRO A 65 -12.92 1.21 -9.24
C PRO A 65 -12.90 0.16 -8.12
N ALA A 66 -11.96 0.32 -7.19
CA ALA A 66 -11.91 -0.47 -5.96
C ALA A 66 -11.27 0.35 -4.84
N LEU A 67 -11.74 0.18 -3.62
CA LEU A 67 -11.19 0.81 -2.43
C LEU A 67 -10.57 -0.24 -1.53
N VAL A 68 -9.25 -0.22 -1.37
CA VAL A 68 -8.53 -1.10 -0.42
C VAL A 68 -8.40 -0.40 0.91
N VAL A 69 -8.83 -1.05 1.97
CA VAL A 69 -8.79 -0.51 3.34
C VAL A 69 -8.09 -1.48 4.25
N ALA A 70 -7.01 -1.04 4.91
CA ALA A 70 -6.21 -1.91 5.77
C ALA A 70 -5.91 -1.26 7.13
N ASN A 71 -5.63 -2.07 8.15
CA ASN A 71 -5.01 -1.60 9.38
C ASN A 71 -3.61 -1.04 9.09
N HIS A 72 -3.10 -0.18 9.97
CA HIS A 72 -1.82 0.50 9.77
C HIS A 72 -0.97 0.43 11.02
N VAL A 73 0.02 -0.45 11.01
CA VAL A 73 0.88 -0.70 12.18
C VAL A 73 2.33 -0.24 11.95
N SER A 74 2.73 -0.01 10.69
CA SER A 74 4.11 0.40 10.37
C SER A 74 4.23 1.09 9.00
N GLY A 75 5.38 1.69 8.73
CA GLY A 75 5.67 2.22 7.39
C GLY A 75 5.96 1.15 6.32
N LEU A 76 6.04 -0.13 6.69
CA LEU A 76 6.17 -1.25 5.75
C LEU A 76 4.83 -1.61 5.10
N ASP A 77 3.70 -1.31 5.73
CA ASP A 77 2.38 -1.77 5.31
C ASP A 77 2.02 -1.45 3.85
N PRO A 78 2.28 -0.22 3.33
CA PRO A 78 2.02 0.08 1.92
C PRO A 78 2.81 -0.82 0.97
N LEU A 79 4.05 -1.15 1.31
CA LEU A 79 4.91 -2.00 0.49
C LEU A 79 4.38 -3.44 0.42
N LEU A 80 3.85 -3.95 1.54
CA LEU A 80 3.22 -5.28 1.62
C LEU A 80 1.93 -5.34 0.78
N LEU A 81 1.09 -4.30 0.86
CA LEU A 81 -0.13 -4.21 0.06
C LEU A 81 0.19 -4.16 -1.45
N ILE A 82 1.19 -3.36 -1.85
CA ILE A 82 1.67 -3.31 -3.25
C ILE A 82 2.15 -4.70 -3.69
N ALA A 83 2.93 -5.39 -2.86
CA ALA A 83 3.46 -6.70 -3.19
C ALA A 83 2.37 -7.77 -3.39
N ALA A 84 1.21 -7.62 -2.72
CA ALA A 84 0.06 -8.51 -2.85
C ALA A 84 -0.93 -8.08 -3.94
N SER A 85 -0.78 -6.93 -4.57
CA SER A 85 -1.71 -6.42 -5.58
C SER A 85 -1.26 -6.71 -7.00
N ARG A 86 -2.19 -7.04 -7.90
CA ARG A 86 -1.95 -7.10 -9.35
C ARG A 86 -2.18 -5.76 -10.06
N ARG A 87 -2.75 -4.80 -9.36
CA ARG A 87 -3.06 -3.47 -9.88
C ARG A 87 -2.31 -2.40 -9.11
N PRO A 88 -1.94 -1.27 -9.74
CA PRO A 88 -1.40 -0.12 -9.04
C PRO A 88 -2.34 0.35 -7.93
N LEU A 89 -1.79 0.65 -6.75
CA LEU A 89 -2.53 1.16 -5.60
C LEU A 89 -2.19 2.63 -5.37
N ARG A 90 -3.17 3.53 -5.53
CA ARG A 90 -3.01 4.95 -5.21
C ARG A 90 -3.26 5.19 -3.72
N PHE A 91 -2.22 5.32 -2.95
CA PHE A 91 -2.34 5.56 -1.51
C PHE A 91 -2.72 7.01 -1.19
N ILE A 92 -3.65 7.18 -0.26
CA ILE A 92 -3.86 8.47 0.40
C ILE A 92 -2.79 8.60 1.50
N ILE A 93 -1.87 9.55 1.32
CA ILE A 93 -0.68 9.72 2.18
C ILE A 93 -0.72 11.11 2.83
N ALA A 94 -0.32 11.19 4.10
CA ALA A 94 -0.16 12.47 4.78
C ALA A 94 0.79 13.40 4.01
N ALA A 95 0.41 14.68 3.85
CA ALA A 95 1.17 15.63 3.03
C ALA A 95 2.62 15.78 3.50
N GLU A 96 2.86 15.73 4.82
CA GLU A 96 4.21 15.78 5.40
C GLU A 96 5.09 14.58 5.01
N GLN A 97 4.50 13.41 4.77
CA GLN A 97 5.22 12.25 4.27
C GLN A 97 5.40 12.30 2.75
N TYR A 98 4.37 12.78 2.04
CA TYR A 98 4.40 12.92 0.59
C TYR A 98 5.53 13.84 0.11
N HIS A 99 5.77 14.94 0.82
CA HIS A 99 6.83 15.91 0.51
C HIS A 99 8.19 15.59 1.13
N ARG A 100 8.33 14.42 1.77
CA ARG A 100 9.60 14.03 2.37
C ARG A 100 10.70 13.92 1.32
N PHE A 101 11.84 14.52 1.62
CA PHE A 101 13.02 14.50 0.74
C PHE A 101 13.38 13.06 0.33
N GLY A 102 13.67 12.88 -0.96
CA GLY A 102 14.05 11.57 -1.53
C GLY A 102 12.88 10.69 -1.96
N PHE A 103 11.65 10.90 -1.45
CA PHE A 103 10.50 10.05 -1.78
C PHE A 103 9.43 10.73 -2.64
N HIS A 104 9.43 12.04 -2.69
CA HIS A 104 8.41 12.81 -3.40
C HIS A 104 8.20 12.37 -4.86
N TRP A 105 9.30 12.14 -5.60
CA TRP A 105 9.22 11.70 -7.00
C TRP A 105 8.56 10.32 -7.13
N LEU A 106 8.84 9.40 -6.19
CA LEU A 106 8.26 8.05 -6.18
C LEU A 106 6.76 8.09 -5.88
N PHE A 107 6.36 8.84 -4.84
CA PHE A 107 4.94 8.99 -4.51
C PHE A 107 4.15 9.65 -5.63
N ARG A 108 4.76 10.62 -6.33
CA ARG A 108 4.17 11.25 -7.51
C ARG A 108 4.04 10.25 -8.66
N ALA A 109 5.09 9.49 -8.95
CA ALA A 109 5.08 8.48 -10.02
C ALA A 109 4.09 7.34 -9.73
N ALA A 110 3.94 6.94 -8.46
CA ALA A 110 2.94 5.99 -8.01
C ALA A 110 1.51 6.57 -7.94
N GLY A 111 1.30 7.83 -8.28
CA GLY A 111 0.00 8.48 -8.24
C GLY A 111 -0.60 8.62 -6.83
N CYS A 112 0.23 8.65 -5.80
CA CYS A 112 -0.22 8.85 -4.43
C CYS A 112 -0.90 10.20 -4.23
N ILE A 113 -1.91 10.23 -3.38
CA ILE A 113 -2.77 11.40 -3.13
C ILE A 113 -2.38 12.02 -1.79
N PRO A 114 -1.79 13.23 -1.76
CA PRO A 114 -1.44 13.90 -0.52
C PRO A 114 -2.67 14.42 0.21
N VAL A 115 -2.79 14.11 1.50
CA VAL A 115 -3.84 14.65 2.37
C VAL A 115 -3.26 15.59 3.42
N ASP A 116 -3.74 16.83 3.41
CA ASP A 116 -3.52 17.77 4.50
C ASP A 116 -4.57 17.52 5.59
N ARG A 117 -4.12 16.84 6.66
CA ARG A 117 -4.99 16.42 7.75
C ARG A 117 -5.41 17.58 8.68
N ARG A 118 -4.69 18.69 8.63
CA ARG A 118 -4.93 19.89 9.47
C ARG A 118 -5.59 21.04 8.72
N GLY A 119 -5.46 21.05 7.39
CA GLY A 119 -5.99 22.09 6.51
C GLY A 119 -7.20 21.65 5.71
N ARG A 120 -6.99 21.29 4.44
CA ARG A 120 -8.08 21.02 3.47
C ARG A 120 -8.11 19.53 3.03
N PRO A 121 -8.63 18.62 3.87
CA PRO A 121 -8.72 17.20 3.51
C PRO A 121 -9.66 16.94 2.33
N GLU A 122 -10.58 17.88 2.01
CA GLU A 122 -11.54 17.77 0.91
C GLU A 122 -10.84 17.71 -0.46
N ARG A 123 -9.65 18.29 -0.58
CA ARG A 123 -8.87 18.20 -1.83
C ARG A 123 -8.46 16.76 -2.11
N ALA A 124 -7.88 16.08 -1.11
CA ALA A 124 -7.50 14.66 -1.23
C ALA A 124 -8.71 13.77 -1.48
N PHE A 125 -9.83 14.06 -0.84
CA PHE A 125 -11.09 13.36 -1.06
C PHE A 125 -11.57 13.47 -2.51
N ARG A 126 -11.56 14.69 -3.10
CA ARG A 126 -11.91 14.89 -4.51
C ARG A 126 -10.96 14.19 -5.48
N GLU A 127 -9.65 14.22 -5.18
CA GLU A 127 -8.67 13.50 -6.03
C GLU A 127 -8.85 11.99 -5.93
N ALA A 128 -9.20 11.44 -4.76
CA ALA A 128 -9.53 10.04 -4.60
C ALA A 128 -10.79 9.65 -5.39
N LEU A 129 -11.86 10.47 -5.35
CA LEU A 129 -13.05 10.27 -6.17
C LEU A 129 -12.75 10.28 -7.66
N LYS A 130 -11.88 11.20 -8.13
CA LYS A 130 -11.46 11.23 -9.55
C LYS A 130 -10.71 9.96 -9.95
N ALA A 131 -9.81 9.47 -9.10
CA ALA A 131 -9.07 8.24 -9.35
C ALA A 131 -10.02 7.04 -9.45
N LEU A 132 -10.97 6.91 -8.51
CA LEU A 132 -11.99 5.87 -8.56
C LEU A 132 -12.87 6.00 -9.80
N ALA A 133 -13.33 7.21 -10.16
CA ALA A 133 -14.11 7.45 -11.39
C ALA A 133 -13.34 7.10 -12.67
N ALA A 134 -12.01 7.16 -12.64
CA ALA A 134 -11.13 6.69 -13.72
C ALA A 134 -10.92 5.16 -13.72
N GLY A 135 -11.59 4.43 -12.83
CA GLY A 135 -11.48 2.99 -12.71
C GLY A 135 -10.21 2.52 -11.98
N GLU A 136 -9.53 3.39 -11.25
CA GLU A 136 -8.31 3.07 -10.53
C GLU A 136 -8.59 2.51 -9.12
N VAL A 137 -7.56 1.94 -8.50
CA VAL A 137 -7.64 1.43 -7.13
C VAL A 137 -7.06 2.47 -6.17
N VAL A 138 -7.86 2.90 -5.22
CA VAL A 138 -7.42 3.74 -4.11
C VAL A 138 -7.19 2.88 -2.87
N ALA A 139 -6.07 3.09 -2.18
CA ALA A 139 -5.75 2.40 -0.94
C ALA A 139 -5.59 3.40 0.20
N LEU A 140 -6.10 3.07 1.37
CA LEU A 140 -6.00 3.93 2.54
C LEU A 140 -6.01 3.16 3.86
N PHE A 141 -5.51 3.84 4.88
CA PHE A 141 -5.54 3.39 6.26
C PHE A 141 -6.57 4.22 7.04
N PRO A 142 -7.69 3.63 7.50
CA PRO A 142 -8.86 4.37 7.94
C PRO A 142 -8.66 5.12 9.26
N HIS A 143 -7.68 4.75 10.09
CA HIS A 143 -7.30 5.51 11.29
C HIS A 143 -6.57 6.82 10.95
N GLY A 144 -5.99 6.91 9.73
CA GLY A 144 -5.28 8.09 9.24
C GLY A 144 -3.89 8.29 9.86
N ALA A 145 -3.42 7.38 10.68
CA ALA A 145 -2.09 7.31 11.26
C ALA A 145 -1.80 5.84 11.64
N ILE A 146 -0.56 5.54 11.96
CA ILE A 146 -0.20 4.26 12.57
C ILE A 146 -1.01 4.10 13.87
N HIS A 147 -1.62 2.94 14.03
CA HIS A 147 -2.43 2.54 15.18
C HIS A 147 -2.17 1.07 15.47
N LEU A 148 -1.64 0.79 16.66
CA LEU A 148 -1.24 -0.55 17.05
C LEU A 148 -2.40 -1.32 17.67
N ASP A 149 -2.39 -2.63 17.49
CA ASP A 149 -3.40 -3.53 18.09
C ASP A 149 -3.39 -3.49 19.62
N SER A 150 -2.26 -3.12 20.23
CA SER A 150 -2.11 -2.91 21.68
C SER A 150 -2.70 -1.59 22.18
N GLU A 151 -2.98 -0.65 21.29
CA GLU A 151 -3.56 0.64 21.67
C GLU A 151 -5.08 0.54 21.91
N PRO A 152 -5.67 1.46 22.68
CA PRO A 152 -7.12 1.53 22.82
C PRO A 152 -7.82 1.70 21.47
N PRO A 153 -9.04 1.16 21.30
CA PRO A 153 -9.78 1.29 20.04
C PRO A 153 -9.91 2.74 19.59
N ARG A 154 -9.66 2.99 18.32
CA ARG A 154 -9.81 4.30 17.69
C ARG A 154 -10.85 4.20 16.58
N PRO A 155 -11.87 5.06 16.57
CA PRO A 155 -12.89 5.02 15.53
C PRO A 155 -12.29 5.28 14.14
N LEU A 156 -12.77 4.55 13.15
CA LEU A 156 -12.43 4.75 11.75
C LEU A 156 -12.96 6.10 11.25
N LYS A 157 -12.24 6.73 10.35
CA LYS A 157 -12.65 8.01 9.77
C LYS A 157 -13.85 7.84 8.84
N ARG A 158 -14.91 8.58 9.03
CA ARG A 158 -16.14 8.56 8.21
C ARG A 158 -15.90 8.78 6.71
N GLY A 159 -14.81 9.47 6.35
CA GLY A 159 -14.43 9.69 4.96
C GLY A 159 -14.25 8.41 4.15
N VAL A 160 -13.96 7.27 4.78
CA VAL A 160 -13.84 5.96 4.12
C VAL A 160 -15.19 5.49 3.57
N ALA A 161 -16.20 5.44 4.43
CA ALA A 161 -17.56 5.05 4.03
C ALA A 161 -18.12 5.99 2.95
N ARG A 162 -17.95 7.28 3.15
CA ARG A 162 -18.40 8.31 2.22
C ARG A 162 -17.72 8.21 0.85
N LEU A 163 -16.41 7.87 0.83
CA LEU A 163 -15.69 7.68 -0.42
C LEU A 163 -16.23 6.48 -1.19
N ALA A 164 -16.45 5.35 -0.50
CA ALA A 164 -17.00 4.13 -1.09
C ALA A 164 -18.42 4.35 -1.66
N GLN A 165 -19.26 5.04 -0.92
CA GLN A 165 -20.64 5.33 -1.32
C GLN A 165 -20.71 6.27 -2.54
N LEU A 166 -19.93 7.38 -2.52
CA LEU A 166 -19.94 8.35 -3.62
C LEU A 166 -19.26 7.84 -4.89
N ALA A 167 -18.29 6.95 -4.76
CA ALA A 167 -17.63 6.31 -5.89
C ALA A 167 -18.38 5.07 -6.38
N ASP A 168 -19.41 4.61 -5.68
CA ASP A 168 -20.14 3.36 -5.93
C ASP A 168 -19.18 2.20 -6.22
N CYS A 169 -18.22 2.00 -5.34
CA CYS A 169 -17.18 1.00 -5.50
C CYS A 169 -17.08 0.03 -4.32
N PRO A 170 -16.73 -1.24 -4.56
CA PRO A 170 -16.53 -2.21 -3.50
C PRO A 170 -15.32 -1.84 -2.63
N VAL A 171 -15.46 -2.07 -1.33
CA VAL A 171 -14.39 -1.92 -0.34
C VAL A 171 -13.78 -3.30 -0.06
N TYR A 172 -12.48 -3.42 -0.19
CA TYR A 172 -11.71 -4.62 0.09
C TYR A 172 -10.96 -4.47 1.41
N PRO A 173 -11.49 -5.02 2.51
CA PRO A 173 -10.80 -5.00 3.79
C PRO A 173 -9.61 -5.94 3.76
N VAL A 174 -8.49 -5.48 4.33
CA VAL A 174 -7.25 -6.24 4.40
C VAL A 174 -6.66 -6.14 5.79
N ARG A 175 -6.33 -7.28 6.39
CA ARG A 175 -5.66 -7.37 7.67
C ARG A 175 -4.18 -7.65 7.48
N LEU A 176 -3.32 -6.86 8.11
CA LEU A 176 -1.88 -7.01 8.17
C LEU A 176 -1.45 -7.39 9.58
N GLU A 177 -0.64 -8.46 9.72
CA GLU A 177 -0.16 -9.00 10.98
C GLU A 177 1.28 -9.48 10.88
N GLY A 178 1.94 -9.75 12.02
CA GLY A 178 3.27 -10.36 12.07
C GLY A 178 4.39 -9.46 11.60
N ILE A 179 4.16 -8.15 11.55
CA ILE A 179 5.14 -7.15 11.14
C ILE A 179 6.09 -6.86 12.30
N LYS A 180 7.40 -6.92 12.05
CA LYS A 180 8.42 -6.47 13.00
C LYS A 180 8.65 -4.96 12.84
N GLY A 181 8.74 -4.24 13.97
CA GLY A 181 8.94 -2.78 13.97
C GLY A 181 7.64 -2.00 13.91
N GLU A 182 6.60 -2.50 14.54
CA GLU A 182 5.36 -1.75 14.77
C GLU A 182 5.65 -0.36 15.35
N GLY A 183 4.86 0.63 14.97
CA GLY A 183 5.06 2.03 15.34
C GLY A 183 6.17 2.76 14.55
N GLN A 184 7.00 2.04 13.82
CA GLN A 184 8.15 2.64 13.10
C GLN A 184 7.84 2.87 11.63
N VAL A 185 8.22 4.06 11.12
CA VAL A 185 7.96 4.42 9.72
C VAL A 185 9.04 3.85 8.80
N VAL A 186 10.32 4.15 9.03
CA VAL A 186 11.41 3.74 8.13
C VAL A 186 12.08 2.46 8.59
N LEU A 187 12.36 2.35 9.89
CA LEU A 187 13.11 1.22 10.43
C LEU A 187 12.35 -0.11 10.32
N ALA A 188 11.02 -0.08 10.22
CA ALA A 188 10.22 -1.28 9.98
C ALA A 188 10.66 -2.03 8.70
N ALA A 189 11.03 -1.30 7.65
CA ALA A 189 11.52 -1.89 6.41
C ALA A 189 12.81 -2.71 6.56
N PHE A 190 13.63 -2.43 7.58
CA PHE A 190 14.88 -3.15 7.85
C PHE A 190 14.74 -4.25 8.92
N ARG A 191 13.56 -4.37 9.53
CA ARG A 191 13.29 -5.39 10.56
C ARG A 191 12.59 -6.58 9.93
N ARG A 192 13.37 -7.63 9.68
CA ARG A 192 12.86 -8.88 9.11
C ARG A 192 11.79 -9.49 10.00
N GLY A 193 10.59 -9.68 9.45
CA GLY A 193 9.44 -10.32 10.09
C GLY A 193 8.95 -11.52 9.32
N THR A 194 7.72 -11.90 9.58
CA THR A 194 6.93 -12.85 8.80
C THR A 194 5.52 -12.29 8.64
N PRO A 195 5.39 -11.13 7.95
CA PRO A 195 4.11 -10.50 7.78
C PRO A 195 3.15 -11.43 7.06
N ARG A 196 1.91 -11.43 7.53
CA ARG A 196 0.78 -12.10 6.92
C ARG A 196 -0.22 -11.06 6.48
N LEU A 197 -0.72 -11.21 5.27
CA LEU A 197 -1.77 -10.38 4.72
C LEU A 197 -2.99 -11.27 4.45
N THR A 198 -4.11 -10.93 5.07
CA THR A 198 -5.39 -11.61 4.87
C THR A 198 -6.36 -10.65 4.21
N SER A 199 -6.82 -10.99 3.02
CA SER A 199 -7.88 -10.24 2.32
C SER A 199 -9.24 -10.86 2.62
N HIS A 200 -10.25 -10.03 2.74
CA HIS A 200 -11.62 -10.44 3.00
C HIS A 200 -12.52 -10.16 1.79
N ALA A 201 -13.72 -10.74 1.81
CA ALA A 201 -14.72 -10.49 0.78
C ALA A 201 -15.05 -8.99 0.67
N PRO A 202 -15.30 -8.47 -0.53
CA PRO A 202 -15.62 -7.07 -0.70
C PRO A 202 -16.93 -6.69 -0.02
N ILE A 203 -16.94 -5.49 0.58
CA ILE A 203 -18.12 -4.90 1.21
C ILE A 203 -18.71 -3.88 0.25
N ASN A 204 -20.01 -4.00 -0.04
CA ASN A 204 -20.75 -2.98 -0.78
C ASN A 204 -21.34 -1.96 0.20
N CYS A 205 -20.67 -0.82 0.37
CA CYS A 205 -21.10 0.23 1.29
C CYS A 205 -22.18 1.14 0.73
N HIS A 206 -22.53 1.06 -0.57
CA HIS A 206 -23.51 1.95 -1.19
C HIS A 206 -24.90 1.85 -0.53
N GLN A 207 -25.29 0.65 -0.10
CA GLN A 207 -26.60 0.38 0.50
C GLN A 207 -26.58 0.45 2.05
N LEU A 208 -25.45 0.79 2.64
CA LEU A 208 -25.28 0.82 4.09
C LEU A 208 -25.25 2.26 4.62
N SER A 209 -25.60 2.44 5.90
CA SER A 209 -25.27 3.69 6.59
C SER A 209 -23.75 3.84 6.74
N ASP A 210 -23.25 5.08 6.92
CA ASP A 210 -21.82 5.32 7.21
C ASP A 210 -21.36 4.45 8.40
N GLY A 211 -22.20 4.37 9.44
CA GLY A 211 -21.90 3.61 10.66
C GLY A 211 -21.79 2.11 10.41
N ASP A 212 -22.71 1.51 9.67
CA ASP A 212 -22.69 0.09 9.35
C ASP A 212 -21.52 -0.27 8.43
N CYS A 213 -21.26 0.55 7.40
CA CYS A 213 -20.11 0.35 6.53
C CYS A 213 -18.81 0.35 7.34
N LEU A 214 -18.60 1.33 8.23
CA LEU A 214 -17.41 1.39 9.08
C LEU A 214 -17.33 0.25 10.07
N ARG A 215 -18.45 -0.20 10.64
CA ARG A 215 -18.50 -1.36 11.54
C ARG A 215 -18.06 -2.62 10.82
N TYR A 216 -18.59 -2.91 9.63
CA TYR A 216 -18.16 -4.07 8.84
C TYR A 216 -16.66 -4.00 8.47
N ILE A 217 -16.17 -2.83 8.07
CA ILE A 217 -14.74 -2.65 7.80
C ILE A 217 -13.91 -2.96 9.05
N SER A 218 -14.30 -2.41 10.20
CA SER A 218 -13.62 -2.59 11.50
C SER A 218 -13.55 -4.06 11.90
N GLU A 219 -14.64 -4.82 11.73
CA GLU A 219 -14.70 -6.25 12.05
C GLU A 219 -13.61 -7.07 11.33
N TYR A 220 -13.18 -6.65 10.15
CA TYR A 220 -12.15 -7.35 9.37
C TYR A 220 -10.73 -6.85 9.59
N ILE A 221 -10.55 -5.55 9.84
CA ILE A 221 -9.20 -4.96 9.92
C ILE A 221 -8.68 -4.81 11.35
N GLU A 222 -9.55 -4.87 12.36
CA GLU A 222 -9.17 -4.79 13.76
C GLU A 222 -8.98 -6.18 14.38
N PRO A 223 -8.18 -6.30 15.47
CA PRO A 223 -8.00 -7.57 16.14
C PRO A 223 -9.31 -8.01 16.78
N HIS A 224 -9.66 -9.29 16.61
CA HIS A 224 -10.76 -9.88 17.37
C HIS A 224 -10.38 -9.87 18.85
N ARG A 225 -10.99 -8.99 19.62
CA ARG A 225 -10.85 -8.97 21.09
C ARG A 225 -11.86 -9.97 21.65
N HIS A 226 -11.33 -11.11 22.09
CA HIS A 226 -12.10 -12.09 22.89
C HIS A 226 -12.27 -11.60 24.32
#